data_27b5c0b2662de01dbcd0dda4f83b4f72
#
_entry.id   27b5c0b2662de01dbcd0dda4f83b4f72
#
_cell.length_a   1.000
_cell.length_b   1.000
_cell.length_c   1.000
_cell.angle_alpha   90.00
_cell.angle_beta   90.00
_cell.angle_gamma   90.00
#
_symmetry.space_group_name_H-M   'P 1'
#
loop_
_entity.id
_entity.type
_entity.pdbx_description
1 polymer ?
#
loop_
_entity_poly.entity_id
_entity_poly.type
_entity_poly.pdbx_seq_one_letter_code
_entity_poly.pdbx_strand_id
1 'polypeptide(L)'
;MGTIVLELDGTHAPITTANFLRYVDQKRLDGTTIYRALNFGDGGGLIQGGTRGNPKRILPPIAHEPTTTTGLSHVAGTVSMTRFTPGTANGDFFILASDIPQLDADPSQPGDNVGYAAFGHVVEGMDIVKRIVAMPTSPTEGEGAMRGQMLAAPVKIISVRRSN
;
A
#
# COMPACT_ATOMS: atom_id res chain seq x y z
N MET A 1 -4.04 -3.09 17.96
CA MET A 1 -2.87 -2.24 17.72
C MET A 1 -3.21 -0.75 17.78
N GLY A 2 -4.30 -0.30 17.23
CA GLY A 2 -4.72 1.09 17.21
C GLY A 2 -5.29 1.51 15.86
N THR A 3 -5.40 2.81 15.64
CA THR A 3 -5.93 3.40 14.41
C THR A 3 -4.80 4.04 13.61
N ILE A 4 -4.83 3.84 12.29
CA ILE A 4 -4.01 4.58 11.33
C ILE A 4 -4.97 5.49 10.56
N VAL A 5 -4.69 6.79 10.51
CA VAL A 5 -5.49 7.77 9.77
C VAL A 5 -4.73 8.16 8.50
N LEU A 6 -5.41 8.05 7.37
CA LEU A 6 -4.89 8.41 6.06
C LEU A 6 -5.58 9.66 5.55
N GLU A 7 -4.82 10.62 5.07
CA GLU A 7 -5.30 11.70 4.22
C GLU A 7 -5.08 11.31 2.76
N LEU A 8 -6.14 11.32 1.96
CA LEU A 8 -6.09 10.89 0.56
C LEU A 8 -6.08 12.11 -0.37
N ASP A 9 -5.23 12.09 -1.37
CA ASP A 9 -5.07 13.17 -2.34
C ASP A 9 -5.91 12.91 -3.61
N GLY A 10 -7.20 13.18 -3.51
CA GLY A 10 -8.11 13.08 -4.64
C GLY A 10 -7.94 14.16 -5.70
N THR A 11 -7.15 15.19 -5.44
CA THR A 11 -6.86 16.25 -6.41
C THR A 11 -5.78 15.80 -7.40
N HIS A 12 -4.71 15.19 -6.91
CA HIS A 12 -3.59 14.77 -7.74
C HIS A 12 -3.70 13.32 -8.21
N ALA A 13 -4.31 12.42 -7.41
CA ALA A 13 -4.54 11.02 -7.77
C ALA A 13 -6.03 10.64 -7.70
N PRO A 14 -6.90 11.22 -8.55
CA PRO A 14 -8.35 11.06 -8.47
C PRO A 14 -8.83 9.64 -8.73
N ILE A 15 -8.25 8.93 -9.69
CA ILE A 15 -8.66 7.56 -10.04
C ILE A 15 -8.32 6.60 -8.91
N THR A 16 -7.11 6.67 -8.38
CA THR A 16 -6.61 5.82 -7.31
C THR A 16 -7.36 6.09 -6.00
N THR A 17 -7.55 7.36 -5.65
CA THR A 17 -8.32 7.75 -4.46
C THR A 17 -9.77 7.28 -4.56
N ALA A 18 -10.44 7.50 -5.68
CA ALA A 18 -11.82 7.04 -5.89
C ALA A 18 -11.93 5.52 -5.79
N ASN A 19 -10.97 4.77 -6.34
CA ASN A 19 -10.92 3.33 -6.21
C ASN A 19 -10.81 2.89 -4.74
N PHE A 20 -9.85 3.43 -3.99
CA PHE A 20 -9.67 3.08 -2.59
C PHE A 20 -10.92 3.40 -1.76
N LEU A 21 -11.54 4.55 -1.97
CA LEU A 21 -12.78 4.93 -1.31
C LEU A 21 -13.95 3.99 -1.64
N ARG A 22 -14.02 3.44 -2.86
CA ARG A 22 -15.03 2.39 -3.19
C ARG A 22 -14.84 1.14 -2.34
N TYR A 23 -13.59 0.71 -2.09
CA TYR A 23 -13.31 -0.41 -1.18
C TYR A 23 -13.73 -0.08 0.26
N VAL A 24 -13.51 1.14 0.71
CA VAL A 24 -13.93 1.61 2.05
C VAL A 24 -15.46 1.63 2.16
N ASP A 25 -16.15 2.29 1.24
CA ASP A 25 -17.61 2.47 1.25
C ASP A 25 -18.35 1.12 1.15
N GLN A 26 -17.81 0.18 0.37
CA GLN A 26 -18.35 -1.17 0.23
C GLN A 26 -17.84 -2.15 1.31
N LYS A 27 -17.08 -1.66 2.31
CA LYS A 27 -16.54 -2.46 3.42
C LYS A 27 -15.70 -3.67 2.95
N ARG A 28 -15.07 -3.57 1.79
CA ARG A 28 -14.30 -4.67 1.20
C ARG A 28 -12.97 -4.92 1.88
N LEU A 29 -12.46 -3.93 2.62
CA LEU A 29 -11.25 -4.04 3.43
C LEU A 29 -11.51 -4.54 4.85
N ASP A 30 -12.75 -4.54 5.31
CA ASP A 30 -13.11 -5.02 6.64
C ASP A 30 -12.78 -6.51 6.82
N GLY A 31 -12.06 -6.83 7.87
CA GLY A 31 -11.64 -8.19 8.18
C GLY A 31 -10.52 -8.72 7.28
N THR A 32 -9.95 -7.92 6.38
CA THR A 32 -8.73 -8.26 5.65
C THR A 32 -7.50 -8.11 6.55
N THR A 33 -6.30 -8.22 6.01
CA THR A 33 -5.07 -8.17 6.81
C THR A 33 -3.98 -7.32 6.16
N ILE A 34 -3.12 -6.75 7.02
CA ILE A 34 -1.75 -6.45 6.64
C ILE A 34 -1.00 -7.78 6.72
N TYR A 35 -0.47 -8.26 5.61
CA TYR A 35 0.09 -9.60 5.48
C TYR A 35 1.59 -9.63 5.17
N ARG A 36 2.17 -8.49 4.78
CA ARG A 36 3.58 -8.36 4.41
C ARG A 36 4.21 -7.16 5.10
N ALA A 37 5.44 -7.34 5.52
CA ALA A 37 6.32 -6.27 5.98
C ALA A 37 7.70 -6.44 5.34
N LEU A 38 8.18 -5.38 4.69
CA LEU A 38 9.55 -5.25 4.23
C LEU A 38 10.29 -4.38 5.23
N ASN A 39 11.30 -4.93 5.91
CA ASN A 39 12.06 -4.25 6.94
C ASN A 39 13.51 -4.06 6.48
N PHE A 40 14.00 -2.83 6.46
CA PHE A 40 15.37 -2.49 6.07
C PHE A 40 16.38 -2.59 7.25
N GLY A 41 15.91 -2.91 8.47
CA GLY A 41 16.75 -3.12 9.65
C GLY A 41 16.93 -1.87 10.53
N ASP A 42 16.60 -0.68 10.05
CA ASP A 42 16.72 0.61 10.75
C ASP A 42 15.37 1.21 11.15
N GLY A 43 14.29 0.43 11.08
CA GLY A 43 12.90 0.86 11.28
C GLY A 43 12.27 1.43 10.01
N GLY A 44 12.99 1.47 8.89
CA GLY A 44 12.50 1.78 7.57
C GLY A 44 11.88 0.58 6.86
N GLY A 45 11.21 0.85 5.74
CA GLY A 45 10.57 -0.16 4.92
C GLY A 45 9.11 0.13 4.63
N LEU A 46 8.29 -0.90 4.47
CA LEU A 46 6.86 -0.76 4.19
C LEU A 46 6.03 -1.91 4.78
N ILE A 47 4.74 -1.67 4.92
CA ILE A 47 3.73 -2.70 5.18
C ILE A 47 2.77 -2.77 4.01
N GLN A 48 2.26 -3.97 3.71
CA GLN A 48 1.32 -4.20 2.61
C GLN A 48 0.13 -5.01 3.11
N GLY A 49 -1.06 -4.62 2.67
CA GLY A 49 -2.31 -5.28 3.02
C GLY A 49 -3.40 -5.08 1.98
N GLY A 50 -4.57 -5.61 2.27
CA GLY A 50 -5.74 -5.49 1.42
C GLY A 50 -6.42 -6.81 1.15
N THR A 51 -6.98 -6.95 -0.04
CA THR A 51 -7.85 -8.08 -0.42
C THR A 51 -7.08 -9.37 -0.73
N ARG A 52 -5.78 -9.28 -0.97
CA ARG A 52 -4.88 -10.39 -1.33
C ARG A 52 -5.46 -11.23 -2.49
N GLY A 53 -5.99 -10.54 -3.51
CA GLY A 53 -6.56 -11.19 -4.69
C GLY A 53 -7.85 -11.99 -4.46
N ASN A 54 -8.51 -11.84 -3.31
CA ASN A 54 -9.75 -12.55 -3.02
C ASN A 54 -10.85 -12.17 -4.03
N PRO A 55 -11.32 -13.09 -4.89
CA PRO A 55 -12.26 -12.78 -5.98
C PRO A 55 -13.61 -12.24 -5.49
N LYS A 56 -13.99 -12.51 -4.23
CA LYS A 56 -15.21 -11.96 -3.62
C LYS A 56 -15.07 -10.52 -3.16
N ARG A 57 -13.83 -10.00 -3.08
CA ARG A 57 -13.53 -8.68 -2.53
C ARG A 57 -12.96 -7.71 -3.56
N ILE A 58 -12.26 -8.21 -4.59
CA ILE A 58 -11.65 -7.34 -5.61
C ILE A 58 -12.72 -6.70 -6.50
N LEU A 59 -12.42 -5.47 -6.91
CA LEU A 59 -13.13 -4.73 -7.97
C LEU A 59 -12.28 -4.78 -9.24
N PRO A 60 -12.84 -4.43 -10.40
CA PRO A 60 -12.06 -4.29 -11.62
C PRO A 60 -10.83 -3.41 -11.42
N PRO A 61 -9.71 -3.72 -12.09
CA PRO A 61 -8.50 -2.92 -11.98
C PRO A 61 -8.71 -1.51 -12.55
N ILE A 62 -7.83 -0.59 -12.15
CA ILE A 62 -7.90 0.82 -12.50
C ILE A 62 -6.71 1.24 -13.37
N ALA A 63 -6.89 2.34 -14.11
CA ALA A 63 -5.80 3.00 -14.80
C ALA A 63 -4.71 3.44 -13.81
N HIS A 64 -3.45 3.37 -14.25
CA HIS A 64 -2.31 3.75 -13.45
C HIS A 64 -2.12 5.28 -13.45
N GLU A 65 -1.85 5.84 -12.29
CA GLU A 65 -1.51 7.26 -12.11
C GLU A 65 -0.06 7.35 -11.61
N PRO A 66 0.92 7.47 -12.53
CA PRO A 66 2.33 7.51 -12.13
C PRO A 66 2.69 8.81 -11.41
N THR A 67 3.72 8.78 -10.57
CA THR A 67 4.19 9.94 -9.80
C THR A 67 4.64 11.09 -10.69
N THR A 68 5.10 10.84 -11.91
CA THR A 68 5.40 11.87 -12.93
C THR A 68 4.18 12.65 -13.40
N THR A 69 2.98 12.09 -13.27
CA THR A 69 1.72 12.77 -13.61
C THR A 69 1.11 13.42 -12.37
N THR A 70 1.13 12.73 -11.24
CA THR A 70 0.49 13.22 -10.01
C THR A 70 1.34 14.23 -9.25
N GLY A 71 2.68 14.21 -9.42
CA GLY A 71 3.61 15.00 -8.63
C GLY A 71 3.80 14.50 -7.19
N LEU A 72 3.16 13.38 -6.82
CA LEU A 72 3.33 12.75 -5.53
C LEU A 72 4.62 11.91 -5.51
N SER A 73 5.17 11.66 -4.32
CA SER A 73 6.41 10.91 -4.13
C SER A 73 6.27 9.86 -3.05
N HIS A 74 7.11 8.82 -3.11
CA HIS A 74 7.16 7.74 -2.14
C HIS A 74 8.08 8.10 -0.95
N VAL A 75 7.62 9.03 -0.11
CA VAL A 75 8.26 9.42 1.15
C VAL A 75 7.64 8.67 2.33
N ALA A 76 8.24 8.76 3.53
CA ALA A 76 7.69 8.17 4.76
C ALA A 76 6.23 8.59 4.97
N GLY A 77 5.38 7.63 5.27
CA GLY A 77 3.93 7.83 5.44
C GLY A 77 3.11 7.71 4.16
N THR A 78 3.71 7.73 2.97
CA THR A 78 2.95 7.58 1.71
C THR A 78 2.15 6.29 1.68
N VAL A 79 0.87 6.36 1.28
CA VAL A 79 0.05 5.22 0.90
C VAL A 79 -0.02 5.11 -0.63
N SER A 80 0.18 3.89 -1.13
CA SER A 80 0.27 3.61 -2.56
C SER A 80 -0.37 2.28 -2.91
N MET A 81 -0.82 2.12 -4.17
CA MET A 81 -1.44 0.88 -4.63
C MET A 81 -0.39 -0.13 -5.08
N THR A 82 -0.62 -1.40 -4.74
CA THR A 82 0.15 -2.49 -5.33
C THR A 82 -0.35 -2.81 -6.74
N ARG A 83 0.53 -3.32 -7.59
CA ARG A 83 0.22 -3.78 -8.94
C ARG A 83 1.18 -4.88 -9.39
N PHE A 84 0.80 -5.64 -10.38
CA PHE A 84 1.73 -6.47 -11.15
C PHE A 84 2.31 -5.64 -12.31
N THR A 85 1.53 -5.40 -13.35
CA THR A 85 1.86 -4.48 -14.44
C THR A 85 1.04 -3.20 -14.33
N PRO A 86 1.41 -2.11 -15.01
CA PRO A 86 0.59 -0.89 -15.05
C PRO A 86 -0.86 -1.18 -15.43
N GLY A 87 -1.81 -0.57 -14.71
CA GLY A 87 -3.24 -0.78 -14.95
C GLY A 87 -3.82 -2.06 -14.33
N THR A 88 -3.11 -2.75 -13.44
CA THR A 88 -3.61 -3.95 -12.75
C THR A 88 -3.92 -3.73 -11.25
N ALA A 89 -3.75 -2.51 -10.75
CA ALA A 89 -4.05 -2.19 -9.35
C ALA A 89 -5.54 -2.37 -9.05
N ASN A 90 -5.85 -2.96 -7.90
CA ASN A 90 -7.22 -3.15 -7.45
C ASN A 90 -7.42 -2.89 -5.95
N GLY A 91 -7.27 -3.87 -5.06
CA GLY A 91 -7.65 -3.76 -3.65
C GLY A 91 -6.51 -3.90 -2.64
N ASP A 92 -5.29 -4.03 -3.11
CA ASP A 92 -4.12 -4.13 -2.24
C ASP A 92 -3.30 -2.84 -2.28
N PHE A 93 -2.81 -2.44 -1.11
CA PHE A 93 -2.07 -1.21 -0.91
C PHE A 93 -0.87 -1.42 0.01
N PHE A 94 0.05 -0.48 0.00
CA PHE A 94 1.16 -0.45 0.96
C PHE A 94 1.31 0.95 1.58
N ILE A 95 1.92 0.98 2.76
CA ILE A 95 2.23 2.21 3.51
C ILE A 95 3.72 2.20 3.82
N LEU A 96 4.39 3.30 3.56
CA LEU A 96 5.82 3.46 3.75
C LEU A 96 6.16 3.87 5.18
N ALA A 97 7.13 3.19 5.79
CA ALA A 97 7.73 3.59 7.07
C ALA A 97 8.94 4.51 6.89
N SER A 98 9.53 4.56 5.71
CA SER A 98 10.65 5.44 5.32
C SER A 98 10.52 5.85 3.85
N ASP A 99 11.36 6.78 3.41
CA ASP A 99 11.43 7.15 2.00
C ASP A 99 11.94 5.98 1.16
N ILE A 100 11.25 5.72 0.02
CA ILE A 100 11.65 4.70 -0.96
C ILE A 100 11.47 5.30 -2.36
N PRO A 101 12.35 6.22 -2.79
CA PRO A 101 12.20 6.91 -4.07
C PRO A 101 12.28 5.98 -5.30
N GLN A 102 12.80 4.76 -5.13
CA GLN A 102 12.82 3.73 -6.19
C GLN A 102 11.40 3.25 -6.59
N LEU A 103 10.37 3.60 -5.81
CA LEU A 103 8.98 3.32 -6.15
C LEU A 103 8.33 4.41 -7.00
N ASP A 104 8.98 5.57 -7.14
CA ASP A 104 8.54 6.61 -8.04
C ASP A 104 8.76 6.24 -9.51
N ALA A 105 7.99 6.85 -10.40
CA ALA A 105 8.20 6.70 -11.83
C ALA A 105 9.52 7.37 -12.25
N ASP A 106 10.34 6.66 -13.01
CA ASP A 106 11.59 7.17 -13.55
C ASP A 106 11.70 6.85 -15.05
N PRO A 107 11.24 7.77 -15.93
CA PRO A 107 11.29 7.59 -17.39
C PRO A 107 12.70 7.40 -17.96
N SER A 108 13.75 7.72 -17.20
CA SER A 108 15.13 7.53 -17.62
C SER A 108 15.60 6.07 -17.52
N GLN A 109 14.89 5.24 -16.77
CA GLN A 109 15.22 3.82 -16.57
C GLN A 109 14.55 2.94 -17.62
N PRO A 110 15.20 1.84 -18.05
CA PRO A 110 14.59 0.87 -18.98
C PRO A 110 13.51 0.03 -18.27
N GLY A 111 12.63 -0.57 -19.07
CA GLY A 111 11.62 -1.52 -18.59
C GLY A 111 10.34 -0.85 -18.08
N ASP A 112 9.72 -1.45 -17.06
CA ASP A 112 8.57 -0.88 -16.38
C ASP A 112 9.06 0.22 -15.44
N ASN A 113 9.07 1.43 -15.92
CA ASN A 113 9.59 2.62 -15.27
C ASN A 113 8.50 3.59 -14.79
N VAL A 114 7.24 3.16 -14.76
CA VAL A 114 6.11 4.01 -14.34
C VAL A 114 5.83 3.99 -12.84
N GLY A 115 6.61 3.25 -12.06
CA GLY A 115 6.52 3.21 -10.60
C GLY A 115 5.17 2.72 -10.08
N TYR A 116 4.82 3.18 -8.87
CA TYR A 116 3.56 2.87 -8.20
C TYR A 116 2.70 4.12 -8.07
N ALA A 117 1.39 3.95 -7.88
CA ALA A 117 0.44 5.04 -7.75
C ALA A 117 0.30 5.46 -6.28
N ALA A 118 1.07 6.48 -5.87
CA ALA A 118 0.89 7.15 -4.59
C ALA A 118 -0.41 7.97 -4.62
N PHE A 119 -1.20 7.93 -3.53
CA PHE A 119 -2.50 8.60 -3.51
C PHE A 119 -2.90 9.21 -2.16
N GLY A 120 -1.96 9.30 -1.21
CA GLY A 120 -2.20 9.89 0.10
C GLY A 120 -1.07 9.59 1.08
N HIS A 121 -1.27 9.96 2.32
CA HIS A 121 -0.27 9.76 3.38
C HIS A 121 -0.92 9.54 4.76
N VAL A 122 -0.14 8.97 5.67
CA VAL A 122 -0.53 8.77 7.08
C VAL A 122 -0.42 10.10 7.81
N VAL A 123 -1.51 10.54 8.44
CA VAL A 123 -1.55 11.71 9.31
C VAL A 123 -1.50 11.35 10.79
N GLU A 124 -1.97 10.14 11.14
CA GLU A 124 -1.87 9.60 12.51
C GLU A 124 -1.55 8.10 12.47
N GLY A 125 -0.80 7.59 13.44
CA GLY A 125 -0.53 6.16 13.60
C GLY A 125 0.73 5.66 12.90
N MET A 126 1.70 6.51 12.56
CA MET A 126 3.00 6.10 12.01
C MET A 126 3.78 5.18 12.95
N ASP A 127 3.60 5.32 14.26
CA ASP A 127 4.16 4.40 15.26
C ASP A 127 3.62 2.97 15.08
N ILE A 128 2.35 2.84 14.69
CA ILE A 128 1.71 1.55 14.40
C ILE A 128 2.32 0.94 13.12
N VAL A 129 2.51 1.74 12.07
CA VAL A 129 3.16 1.31 10.82
C VAL A 129 4.55 0.75 11.13
N LYS A 130 5.38 1.50 11.87
CA LYS A 130 6.73 1.08 12.27
C LYS A 130 6.74 -0.17 13.15
N ARG A 131 5.79 -0.30 14.08
CA ARG A 131 5.64 -1.53 14.88
C ARG A 131 5.30 -2.74 14.02
N ILE A 132 4.47 -2.60 12.99
CA ILE A 132 4.15 -3.71 12.08
C ILE A 132 5.36 -4.05 11.21
N VAL A 133 6.14 -3.06 10.71
CA VAL A 133 7.39 -3.31 9.98
C VAL A 133 8.37 -4.15 10.80
N ALA A 134 8.42 -3.92 12.12
CA ALA A 134 9.32 -4.64 13.03
C ALA A 134 8.82 -6.04 13.46
N MET A 135 7.61 -6.44 13.04
CA MET A 135 7.05 -7.76 13.40
C MET A 135 7.82 -8.90 12.71
N PRO A 136 7.87 -10.10 13.34
CA PRO A 136 8.46 -11.28 12.73
C PRO A 136 7.81 -11.66 11.41
N THR A 137 8.63 -12.00 10.42
CA THR A 137 8.21 -12.55 9.13
C THR A 137 8.56 -14.03 9.03
N SER A 138 7.82 -14.77 8.21
CA SER A 138 8.12 -16.17 7.90
C SER A 138 9.30 -16.25 6.93
N PRO A 139 10.35 -17.00 7.23
CA PRO A 139 11.52 -17.11 6.34
C PRO A 139 11.23 -17.88 5.05
N THR A 140 10.14 -18.63 5.00
CA THR A 140 9.81 -19.55 3.90
C THR A 140 8.61 -19.11 3.07
N GLU A 141 7.72 -18.29 3.62
CA GLU A 141 6.54 -17.81 2.90
C GLU A 141 6.85 -16.63 1.97
N GLY A 142 5.98 -16.49 0.95
CA GLY A 142 6.12 -15.52 -0.12
C GLY A 142 6.81 -16.10 -1.35
N GLU A 143 6.59 -15.45 -2.50
CA GLU A 143 7.14 -15.84 -3.79
C GLU A 143 8.04 -14.74 -4.34
N GLY A 144 9.07 -15.13 -5.10
CA GLY A 144 10.01 -14.20 -5.73
C GLY A 144 10.63 -13.23 -4.72
N ALA A 145 10.60 -11.95 -5.04
CA ALA A 145 11.16 -10.89 -4.20
C ALA A 145 10.44 -10.71 -2.84
N MET A 146 9.24 -11.27 -2.68
CA MET A 146 8.47 -11.19 -1.43
C MET A 146 8.76 -12.36 -0.46
N ARG A 147 9.60 -13.33 -0.84
CA ARG A 147 9.96 -14.44 0.03
C ARG A 147 10.67 -13.93 1.28
N GLY A 148 10.24 -14.39 2.43
CA GLY A 148 10.79 -13.93 3.72
C GLY A 148 10.18 -12.62 4.24
N GLN A 149 9.21 -12.04 3.52
CA GLN A 149 8.56 -10.79 3.89
C GLN A 149 7.10 -10.95 4.34
N MET A 150 6.56 -12.16 4.30
CA MET A 150 5.21 -12.42 4.82
C MET A 150 5.24 -12.41 6.34
N LEU A 151 4.33 -11.65 6.96
CA LEU A 151 4.20 -11.63 8.42
C LEU A 151 3.86 -13.04 8.94
N ALA A 152 4.62 -13.53 9.92
CA ALA A 152 4.34 -14.80 10.58
C ALA A 152 2.97 -14.80 11.26
N ALA A 153 2.52 -13.63 11.71
CA ALA A 153 1.18 -13.39 12.23
C ALA A 153 0.58 -12.14 11.54
N PRO A 154 -0.22 -12.29 10.46
CA PRO A 154 -0.84 -11.15 9.78
C PRO A 154 -1.70 -10.31 10.72
N VAL A 155 -1.63 -8.99 10.55
CA VAL A 155 -2.38 -8.03 11.38
C VAL A 155 -3.76 -7.79 10.77
N LYS A 156 -4.82 -8.09 11.51
CA LYS A 156 -6.19 -7.93 11.03
C LYS A 156 -6.56 -6.44 10.91
N ILE A 157 -7.08 -6.05 9.76
CA ILE A 157 -7.80 -4.80 9.54
C ILE A 157 -9.24 -5.02 10.00
N ILE A 158 -9.59 -4.46 11.14
CA ILE A 158 -10.92 -4.65 11.73
C ILE A 158 -11.96 -3.95 10.86
N SER A 159 -11.71 -2.69 10.54
CA SER A 159 -12.58 -1.90 9.67
C SER A 159 -11.83 -0.70 9.09
N VAL A 160 -12.27 -0.22 7.93
CA VAL A 160 -11.82 1.04 7.33
C VAL A 160 -13.03 1.92 7.09
N ARG A 161 -12.96 3.18 7.51
CA ARG A 161 -14.08 4.14 7.43
C ARG A 161 -13.57 5.49 7.00
N ARG A 162 -14.43 6.26 6.32
CA ARG A 162 -14.21 7.70 6.18
C ARG A 162 -14.38 8.36 7.56
N SER A 163 -13.51 9.31 7.88
CA SER A 163 -13.73 10.28 8.95
C SER A 163 -14.27 11.58 8.33
N ASN A 164 -15.24 12.16 8.97
CA ASN A 164 -15.78 13.49 8.62
C ASN A 164 -14.85 14.58 9.14
#